data_b920105952e9b5bf92409117d0bc946c
#
_entry.id   b920105952e9b5bf92409117d0bc946c
#
_cell.length_a   1.000
_cell.length_b   1.000
_cell.length_c   1.000
_cell.angle_alpha   90.00
_cell.angle_beta   90.00
_cell.angle_gamma   90.00
#
_symmetry.space_group_name_H-M   'P 1'
#
loop_
_entity.id
_entity.type
_entity.pdbx_description
1 polymer ?
#
loop_
_entity_poly.entity_id
_entity_poly.type
_entity_poly.pdbx_seq_one_letter_code
_entity_poly.pdbx_strand_id
1 'polypeptide(L)'
;MKFFSKVMIGLDMTEMDEILIQKTVVFLKFLGVEKCYFVHVSKNLAIPDEILSQYPNLLAAGDESVEAIMQKKIDAQNFPKDIEIEVFAEEGEHPLETFLRWAKIKDVDLIIMGRKETLKGSGALANGVAKKAPCSVMLLQEKRAPELPKQIMIPTDFSDHNHMIYDFGERIADQLNAKLIPVHIFHVPQGYSKTGKSYDEFVEIMKENARKDYKNFVSKHNHPELECDFILDEGEDMGETLLKEAHKMDVDMFIMGSRGRTKSAAILLGSTAEKLIKVNNVLPMII
;
A
#
# COMPACT_ATOMS: atom_id res chain seq x y z
N MET A 1 3.51 2.99 20.65
CA MET A 1 4.63 2.37 19.92
C MET A 1 4.84 3.17 18.64
N LYS A 2 6.06 3.40 18.16
CA LYS A 2 6.28 4.11 16.90
C LYS A 2 6.45 3.08 15.78
N PHE A 3 5.63 3.16 14.75
CA PHE A 3 5.78 2.37 13.53
C PHE A 3 6.55 3.14 12.46
N PHE A 4 6.21 4.41 12.33
CA PHE A 4 6.78 5.31 11.36
C PHE A 4 7.00 6.69 11.99
N SER A 5 8.18 7.24 11.86
CA SER A 5 8.52 8.58 12.38
C SER A 5 8.27 9.67 11.34
N LYS A 6 8.65 9.41 10.10
CA LYS A 6 8.60 10.37 9.00
C LYS A 6 7.76 9.84 7.85
N VAL A 7 6.70 10.54 7.53
CA VAL A 7 5.75 10.15 6.50
C VAL A 7 5.74 11.16 5.37
N MET A 8 5.74 10.69 4.13
CA MET A 8 5.59 11.54 2.94
C MET A 8 4.24 11.24 2.27
N ILE A 9 3.46 12.27 2.00
CA ILE A 9 2.15 12.20 1.39
C ILE A 9 2.22 12.84 0.00
N GLY A 10 1.92 12.07 -1.05
CA GLY A 10 1.90 12.58 -2.42
C GLY A 10 0.55 13.14 -2.79
N LEU A 11 0.48 14.43 -3.09
CA LEU A 11 -0.71 15.14 -3.56
C LEU A 11 -0.65 15.35 -5.08
N ASP A 12 -1.79 15.34 -5.75
CA ASP A 12 -1.88 15.47 -7.21
C ASP A 12 -2.71 16.67 -7.67
N MET A 13 -3.04 17.57 -6.74
CA MET A 13 -3.81 18.80 -6.96
C MET A 13 -5.24 18.55 -7.49
N THR A 14 -5.82 17.42 -7.13
CA THR A 14 -7.20 17.07 -7.47
C THR A 14 -8.09 16.98 -6.22
N GLU A 15 -9.37 16.65 -6.41
CA GLU A 15 -10.33 16.40 -5.32
C GLU A 15 -9.88 15.22 -4.42
N MET A 16 -9.07 14.30 -4.94
CA MET A 16 -8.52 13.20 -4.16
C MET A 16 -7.65 13.67 -3.00
N ASP A 17 -7.02 14.84 -3.10
CA ASP A 17 -6.15 15.35 -2.03
C ASP A 17 -6.89 15.53 -0.71
N GLU A 18 -8.12 16.07 -0.74
CA GLU A 18 -8.91 16.28 0.48
C GLU A 18 -9.23 14.94 1.15
N ILE A 19 -9.65 13.96 0.34
CA ILE A 19 -9.95 12.60 0.81
C ILE A 19 -8.68 11.96 1.38
N LEU A 20 -7.56 12.08 0.69
CA LEU A 20 -6.28 11.52 1.10
C LEU A 20 -5.80 12.13 2.43
N ILE A 21 -5.88 13.46 2.54
CA ILE A 21 -5.50 14.19 3.76
C ILE A 21 -6.37 13.77 4.94
N GLN A 22 -7.70 13.70 4.77
CA GLN A 22 -8.64 13.25 5.82
C GLN A 22 -8.30 11.83 6.31
N LYS A 23 -8.10 10.89 5.38
CA LYS A 23 -7.73 9.51 5.71
C LYS A 23 -6.38 9.44 6.41
N THR A 24 -5.41 10.20 5.92
CA THR A 24 -4.08 10.26 6.53
C THR A 24 -4.15 10.68 7.99
N VAL A 25 -4.90 11.72 8.34
CA VAL A 25 -5.08 12.17 9.74
C VAL A 25 -5.56 11.05 10.66
N VAL A 26 -6.47 10.19 10.17
CA VAL A 26 -6.99 9.07 10.95
C VAL A 26 -5.87 8.07 11.29
N PHE A 27 -5.03 7.73 10.32
CA PHE A 27 -3.93 6.77 10.52
C PHE A 27 -2.77 7.35 11.35
N LEU A 28 -2.40 8.62 11.13
CA LEU A 28 -1.24 9.24 11.79
C LEU A 28 -1.31 9.17 13.32
N LYS A 29 -2.50 9.31 13.89
CA LYS A 29 -2.73 9.25 15.34
C LYS A 29 -2.26 7.94 15.98
N PHE A 30 -2.23 6.85 15.19
CA PHE A 30 -1.90 5.51 15.67
C PHE A 30 -0.51 5.06 15.24
N LEU A 31 0.03 5.62 14.17
CA LEU A 31 1.31 5.19 13.61
C LEU A 31 2.53 5.75 14.37
N GLY A 32 2.33 6.72 15.25
CA GLY A 32 3.41 7.32 16.05
C GLY A 32 4.28 8.30 15.26
N VAL A 33 3.71 8.94 14.26
CA VAL A 33 4.37 9.87 13.34
C VAL A 33 4.78 11.15 14.05
N GLU A 34 5.99 11.62 13.78
CA GLU A 34 6.56 12.87 14.31
C GLU A 34 6.55 13.96 13.23
N LYS A 35 6.75 13.59 11.96
CA LYS A 35 6.85 14.54 10.87
C LYS A 35 6.16 14.05 9.60
N CYS A 36 5.38 14.94 9.00
CA CYS A 36 4.70 14.74 7.73
C CYS A 36 5.22 15.69 6.66
N TYR A 37 5.53 15.14 5.49
CA TYR A 37 5.88 15.90 4.28
C TYR A 37 4.75 15.78 3.28
N PHE A 38 4.08 16.87 2.96
CA PHE A 38 3.11 16.93 1.87
C PHE A 38 3.81 17.43 0.62
N VAL A 39 3.76 16.62 -0.42
CA VAL A 39 4.56 16.83 -1.63
C VAL A 39 3.70 16.77 -2.86
N HIS A 40 3.78 17.79 -3.69
CA HIS A 40 3.30 17.77 -5.07
C HIS A 40 4.49 17.77 -6.02
N VAL A 41 4.50 16.86 -6.98
CA VAL A 41 5.50 16.86 -8.06
C VAL A 41 4.77 16.99 -9.39
N SER A 42 4.96 18.13 -10.05
CA SER A 42 4.45 18.39 -11.39
C SER A 42 5.50 18.08 -12.44
N LYS A 43 5.03 17.72 -13.64
CA LYS A 43 5.90 17.63 -14.79
C LYS A 43 6.18 19.03 -15.29
N ASN A 44 7.46 19.37 -15.44
CA ASN A 44 7.83 20.61 -16.13
C ASN A 44 7.43 20.48 -17.60
N LEU A 45 6.39 21.20 -17.99
CA LEU A 45 5.94 21.34 -19.37
C LEU A 45 6.50 22.66 -19.87
N ALA A 46 7.55 22.60 -20.67
CA ALA A 46 8.01 23.79 -21.40
C ALA A 46 6.84 24.35 -22.22
N ILE A 47 6.36 25.51 -21.83
CA ILE A 47 5.30 26.20 -22.58
C ILE A 47 6.00 26.92 -23.74
N PRO A 48 5.60 26.66 -25.00
CA PRO A 48 6.19 27.35 -26.15
C PRO A 48 6.07 28.86 -26.01
N ASP A 49 7.13 29.60 -26.40
CA ASP A 49 7.18 31.06 -26.32
C ASP A 49 6.01 31.72 -27.06
N GLU A 50 5.52 31.10 -28.11
CA GLU A 50 4.34 31.55 -28.88
C GLU A 50 3.07 31.56 -28.03
N ILE A 51 2.90 30.57 -27.16
CA ILE A 51 1.75 30.50 -26.24
C ILE A 51 1.91 31.54 -25.12
N LEU A 52 3.13 31.70 -24.60
CA LEU A 52 3.43 32.71 -23.57
C LEU A 52 3.20 34.13 -24.11
N SER A 53 3.53 34.38 -25.38
CA SER A 53 3.27 35.70 -26.00
C SER A 53 1.80 36.00 -26.21
N GLN A 54 0.98 34.97 -26.48
CA GLN A 54 -0.46 35.13 -26.63
C GLN A 54 -1.18 35.23 -25.28
N TYR A 55 -0.65 34.60 -24.26
CA TYR A 55 -1.22 34.50 -22.90
C TYR A 55 -0.18 34.88 -21.85
N PRO A 56 0.21 36.16 -21.74
CA PRO A 56 1.30 36.57 -20.81
C PRO A 56 1.02 36.23 -19.35
N ASN A 57 -0.26 36.15 -18.98
CA ASN A 57 -0.72 35.81 -17.64
C ASN A 57 -0.75 34.31 -17.37
N LEU A 58 -0.40 33.48 -18.34
CA LEU A 58 -0.39 32.01 -18.15
C LEU A 58 0.67 31.57 -17.14
N LEU A 59 1.79 32.32 -17.05
CA LEU A 59 2.85 32.19 -16.05
C LEU A 59 2.74 33.21 -14.91
N ALA A 60 1.85 34.20 -15.05
CA ALA A 60 1.53 35.03 -13.90
C ALA A 60 0.96 34.06 -12.86
N ALA A 61 1.71 33.85 -11.78
CA ALA A 61 1.26 33.09 -10.66
C ALA A 61 -0.18 33.50 -10.40
N GLY A 62 -1.11 32.55 -10.57
CA GLY A 62 -2.42 32.73 -9.98
C GLY A 62 -2.16 33.17 -8.55
N ASP A 63 -2.97 34.03 -7.99
CA ASP A 63 -2.75 34.74 -6.72
C ASP A 63 -2.33 33.84 -5.54
N GLU A 64 -2.21 32.53 -5.73
CA GLU A 64 -1.89 31.54 -4.71
C GLU A 64 -0.90 30.47 -5.26
N SER A 65 0.23 30.27 -4.59
CA SER A 65 1.20 29.20 -4.96
C SER A 65 0.62 27.82 -4.70
N VAL A 66 1.16 26.79 -5.36
CA VAL A 66 0.77 25.38 -5.15
C VAL A 66 0.89 25.00 -3.68
N GLU A 67 1.95 25.43 -3.01
CA GLU A 67 2.17 25.19 -1.58
C GLU A 67 1.07 25.85 -0.73
N ALA A 68 0.64 27.08 -1.08
CA ALA A 68 -0.41 27.76 -0.35
C ALA A 68 -1.77 27.05 -0.50
N ILE A 69 -2.08 26.56 -1.70
CA ILE A 69 -3.28 25.73 -1.94
C ILE A 69 -3.24 24.44 -1.14
N MET A 70 -2.08 23.75 -1.13
CA MET A 70 -1.87 22.54 -0.34
C MET A 70 -2.03 22.85 1.15
N GLN A 71 -1.38 23.90 1.65
CA GLN A 71 -1.44 24.30 3.05
C GLN A 71 -2.87 24.57 3.50
N LYS A 72 -3.67 25.26 2.67
CA LYS A 72 -5.08 25.52 2.96
C LYS A 72 -5.92 24.25 3.09
N LYS A 73 -5.69 23.25 2.23
CA LYS A 73 -6.35 21.95 2.34
C LYS A 73 -5.95 21.20 3.63
N ILE A 74 -4.69 21.32 4.03
CA ILE A 74 -4.14 20.71 5.24
C ILE A 74 -4.70 21.40 6.50
N ASP A 75 -4.70 22.73 6.52
CA ASP A 75 -5.19 23.54 7.65
C ASP A 75 -6.71 23.34 7.89
N ALA A 76 -7.45 22.95 6.87
CA ALA A 76 -8.85 22.57 7.00
C ALA A 76 -9.06 21.25 7.78
N GLN A 77 -7.99 20.51 8.05
CA GLN A 77 -8.05 19.23 8.75
C GLN A 77 -7.47 19.33 10.18
N ASN A 78 -7.96 18.46 11.07
CA ASN A 78 -7.54 18.44 12.47
C ASN A 78 -6.32 17.55 12.67
N PHE A 79 -5.15 17.99 12.22
CA PHE A 79 -3.90 17.29 12.50
C PHE A 79 -3.55 17.31 14.00
N PRO A 80 -2.93 16.24 14.52
CA PRO A 80 -2.33 16.28 15.85
C PRO A 80 -1.29 17.39 15.93
N LYS A 81 -1.32 18.17 17.04
CA LYS A 81 -0.45 19.36 17.19
C LYS A 81 1.02 19.03 17.42
N ASP A 82 1.31 17.81 17.78
CA ASP A 82 2.64 17.27 18.01
C ASP A 82 3.32 16.72 16.75
N ILE A 83 2.64 16.74 15.60
CA ILE A 83 3.21 16.37 14.31
C ILE A 83 3.71 17.61 13.57
N GLU A 84 5.00 17.63 13.26
CA GLU A 84 5.57 18.67 12.38
C GLU A 84 5.12 18.46 10.95
N ILE A 85 4.62 19.52 10.30
CA ILE A 85 4.17 19.48 8.91
C ILE A 85 5.08 20.35 8.04
N GLU A 86 5.54 19.80 6.94
CA GLU A 86 6.30 20.51 5.90
C GLU A 86 5.61 20.30 4.56
N VAL A 87 5.36 21.39 3.84
CA VAL A 87 4.66 21.40 2.55
C VAL A 87 5.61 21.96 1.50
N PHE A 88 5.74 21.27 0.36
CA PHE A 88 6.52 21.79 -0.77
C PHE A 88 6.02 21.21 -2.10
N ALA A 89 6.22 21.99 -3.15
CA ALA A 89 5.97 21.60 -4.52
C ALA A 89 7.30 21.60 -5.30
N GLU A 90 7.43 20.69 -6.23
CA GLU A 90 8.65 20.54 -7.04
C GLU A 90 8.27 20.28 -8.49
N GLU A 91 9.01 20.84 -9.42
CA GLU A 91 8.89 20.53 -10.84
C GLU A 91 10.01 19.57 -11.26
N GLY A 92 9.67 18.58 -12.09
CA GLY A 92 10.64 17.63 -12.60
C GLY A 92 10.22 16.98 -13.91
N GLU A 93 11.18 16.70 -14.77
CA GLU A 93 10.91 15.98 -16.04
C GLU A 93 10.34 14.57 -15.78
N HIS A 94 10.77 13.95 -14.69
CA HIS A 94 10.39 12.60 -14.27
C HIS A 94 9.79 12.61 -12.86
N PRO A 95 8.47 12.87 -12.71
CA PRO A 95 7.83 13.04 -11.41
C PRO A 95 8.06 11.89 -10.43
N LEU A 96 8.06 10.64 -10.90
CA LEU A 96 8.33 9.48 -10.05
C LEU A 96 9.75 9.52 -9.45
N GLU A 97 10.76 9.81 -10.26
CA GLU A 97 12.15 9.85 -9.80
C GLU A 97 12.38 11.03 -8.86
N THR A 98 11.78 12.17 -9.17
CA THR A 98 11.80 13.36 -8.31
C THR A 98 11.17 13.06 -6.95
N PHE A 99 9.99 12.46 -6.94
CA PHE A 99 9.29 12.09 -5.72
C PHE A 99 10.11 11.10 -4.85
N LEU A 100 10.64 10.05 -5.45
CA LEU A 100 11.48 9.05 -4.75
C LEU A 100 12.81 9.62 -4.27
N ARG A 101 13.41 10.57 -5.00
CA ARG A 101 14.58 11.30 -4.56
C ARG A 101 14.30 12.09 -3.28
N TRP A 102 13.18 12.78 -3.20
CA TRP A 102 12.78 13.51 -2.00
C TRP A 102 12.46 12.56 -0.83
N ALA A 103 11.81 11.45 -1.09
CA ALA A 103 11.60 10.42 -0.07
C ALA A 103 12.92 9.95 0.56
N LYS A 104 13.96 9.78 -0.26
CA LYS A 104 15.31 9.43 0.21
C LYS A 104 16.00 10.58 0.94
N ILE A 105 15.92 11.82 0.42
CA ILE A 105 16.54 13.01 1.06
C ILE A 105 15.95 13.27 2.44
N LYS A 106 14.63 13.16 2.57
CA LYS A 106 13.92 13.37 3.84
C LYS A 106 13.99 12.15 4.76
N ASP A 107 14.54 11.03 4.29
CA ASP A 107 14.71 9.78 5.04
C ASP A 107 13.36 9.33 5.63
N VAL A 108 12.35 9.19 4.76
CA VAL A 108 11.01 8.80 5.17
C VAL A 108 10.89 7.29 5.28
N ASP A 109 10.09 6.84 6.23
CA ASP A 109 9.83 5.42 6.53
C ASP A 109 8.47 4.93 6.01
N LEU A 110 7.56 5.88 5.67
CA LEU A 110 6.30 5.56 5.01
C LEU A 110 5.96 6.60 3.94
N ILE A 111 5.53 6.14 2.78
CA ILE A 111 4.92 6.97 1.75
C ILE A 111 3.42 6.66 1.70
N ILE A 112 2.57 7.70 1.71
CA ILE A 112 1.12 7.56 1.55
C ILE A 112 0.71 8.15 0.20
N MET A 113 0.01 7.35 -0.59
CA MET A 113 -0.48 7.73 -1.91
C MET A 113 -1.97 7.51 -2.04
N GLY A 114 -2.65 8.44 -2.68
CA GLY A 114 -4.05 8.29 -3.07
C GLY A 114 -4.21 7.37 -4.27
N ARG A 115 -5.30 6.61 -4.28
CA ARG A 115 -5.68 5.78 -5.42
C ARG A 115 -7.13 6.02 -5.79
N LYS A 116 -7.33 6.50 -7.02
CA LYS A 116 -8.66 6.77 -7.58
C LYS A 116 -9.22 5.52 -8.25
N GLU A 117 -10.51 5.31 -8.16
CA GLU A 117 -11.18 4.16 -8.76
C GLU A 117 -11.52 4.39 -10.24
N THR A 118 -11.90 5.61 -10.58
CA THR A 118 -12.58 5.89 -11.85
C THR A 118 -11.78 6.73 -12.84
N LEU A 119 -10.63 7.29 -12.48
CA LEU A 119 -9.97 8.30 -13.30
C LEU A 119 -8.79 7.76 -14.11
N LYS A 120 -8.83 8.00 -15.43
CA LYS A 120 -7.72 7.76 -16.35
C LYS A 120 -6.48 8.52 -15.88
N GLY A 121 -5.34 7.83 -15.76
CA GLY A 121 -4.03 8.41 -15.54
C GLY A 121 -3.58 8.57 -14.08
N SER A 122 -4.46 8.49 -13.10
CA SER A 122 -4.13 8.80 -11.70
C SER A 122 -3.39 7.70 -10.91
N GLY A 123 -3.27 6.51 -11.44
CA GLY A 123 -2.61 5.39 -10.75
C GLY A 123 -1.12 5.21 -11.08
N ALA A 124 -0.60 5.86 -12.11
CA ALA A 124 0.75 5.59 -12.61
C ALA A 124 1.84 5.96 -11.59
N LEU A 125 1.73 7.13 -10.94
CA LEU A 125 2.67 7.55 -9.92
C LEU A 125 2.59 6.65 -8.69
N ALA A 126 1.39 6.39 -8.16
CA ALA A 126 1.19 5.52 -7.00
C ALA A 126 1.71 4.09 -7.26
N ASN A 127 1.42 3.52 -8.43
CA ASN A 127 1.95 2.22 -8.85
C ASN A 127 3.47 2.23 -8.99
N GLY A 128 4.05 3.30 -9.54
CA GLY A 128 5.50 3.47 -9.65
C GLY A 128 6.18 3.58 -8.28
N VAL A 129 5.58 4.34 -7.37
CA VAL A 129 6.04 4.48 -5.97
C VAL A 129 5.97 3.12 -5.27
N ALA A 130 4.84 2.42 -5.33
CA ALA A 130 4.70 1.10 -4.70
C ALA A 130 5.74 0.07 -5.19
N LYS A 131 6.17 0.19 -6.46
CA LYS A 131 7.20 -0.69 -7.04
C LYS A 131 8.63 -0.32 -6.67
N LYS A 132 8.93 0.96 -6.46
CA LYS A 132 10.31 1.47 -6.40
C LYS A 132 10.65 2.20 -5.09
N ALA A 133 9.70 2.39 -4.20
CA ALA A 133 9.95 3.08 -2.94
C ALA A 133 11.03 2.37 -2.09
N PRO A 134 11.90 3.13 -1.43
CA PRO A 134 12.91 2.58 -0.52
C PRO A 134 12.36 2.22 0.87
N CYS A 135 11.10 2.51 1.12
CA CYS A 135 10.40 2.37 2.39
C CYS A 135 9.00 1.80 2.19
N SER A 136 8.24 1.61 3.27
CA SER A 136 6.85 1.17 3.20
C SER A 136 5.97 2.13 2.41
N VAL A 137 4.95 1.60 1.74
CA VAL A 137 3.98 2.39 0.96
C VAL A 137 2.57 2.03 1.40
N MET A 138 1.79 3.05 1.77
CA MET A 138 0.36 2.91 2.04
C MET A 138 -0.43 3.48 0.87
N LEU A 139 -1.30 2.68 0.31
CA LEU A 139 -2.23 3.07 -0.74
C LEU A 139 -3.61 3.28 -0.12
N LEU A 140 -4.18 4.48 -0.25
CA LEU A 140 -5.51 4.83 0.27
C LEU A 140 -6.47 5.11 -0.89
N GLN A 141 -7.58 4.37 -0.92
CA GLN A 141 -8.56 4.44 -2.00
C GLN A 141 -9.58 5.56 -1.79
N GLU A 142 -10.17 6.03 -2.89
CA GLU A 142 -11.11 7.14 -2.93
C GLU A 142 -12.38 6.88 -2.10
N LYS A 143 -13.08 5.79 -2.38
CA LYS A 143 -14.47 5.58 -1.97
C LYS A 143 -14.69 5.14 -0.52
N ARG A 144 -13.67 4.66 0.17
CA ARG A 144 -13.86 4.18 1.53
C ARG A 144 -13.89 5.33 2.53
N ALA A 145 -14.73 5.23 3.55
CA ALA A 145 -14.74 6.18 4.65
C ALA A 145 -13.36 6.26 5.36
N PRO A 146 -12.98 7.40 5.94
CA PRO A 146 -11.74 7.57 6.69
C PRO A 146 -11.85 6.90 8.07
N GLU A 147 -11.93 5.59 8.09
CA GLU A 147 -12.05 4.76 9.29
C GLU A 147 -10.84 3.85 9.46
N LEU A 148 -10.56 3.51 10.73
CA LEU A 148 -9.54 2.51 11.04
C LEU A 148 -10.04 1.11 10.68
N PRO A 149 -9.16 0.23 10.18
CA PRO A 149 -9.53 -1.12 9.87
C PRO A 149 -9.86 -1.91 11.14
N LYS A 150 -10.87 -2.78 11.05
CA LYS A 150 -11.23 -3.75 12.09
C LYS A 150 -10.75 -5.15 11.72
N GLN A 151 -10.59 -5.43 10.44
CA GLN A 151 -10.11 -6.69 9.91
C GLN A 151 -9.00 -6.46 8.88
N ILE A 152 -7.83 -7.02 9.16
CA ILE A 152 -6.63 -6.85 8.34
C ILE A 152 -6.24 -8.21 7.77
N MET A 153 -6.21 -8.35 6.44
CA MET A 153 -5.72 -9.55 5.78
C MET A 153 -4.21 -9.45 5.53
N ILE A 154 -3.51 -10.53 5.88
CA ILE A 154 -2.09 -10.69 5.59
C ILE A 154 -1.87 -11.95 4.73
N PRO A 155 -1.69 -11.78 3.41
CA PRO A 155 -1.28 -12.88 2.55
C PRO A 155 0.10 -13.40 2.95
N THR A 156 0.21 -14.70 3.19
CA THR A 156 1.44 -15.31 3.68
C THR A 156 1.87 -16.50 2.84
N ASP A 157 3.17 -16.62 2.60
CA ASP A 157 3.80 -17.77 1.92
C ASP A 157 4.69 -18.60 2.87
N PHE A 158 4.67 -18.27 4.17
CA PHE A 158 5.46 -18.93 5.22
C PHE A 158 6.98 -18.87 5.00
N SER A 159 7.46 -17.93 4.18
CA SER A 159 8.89 -17.72 4.00
C SER A 159 9.50 -16.93 5.16
N ASP A 160 10.81 -17.01 5.31
CA ASP A 160 11.55 -16.24 6.32
C ASP A 160 11.43 -14.70 6.09
N HIS A 161 11.18 -14.26 4.86
CA HIS A 161 10.89 -12.86 4.57
C HIS A 161 9.50 -12.43 5.06
N ASN A 162 8.54 -13.36 5.01
CA ASN A 162 7.18 -13.11 5.45
C ASN A 162 7.06 -12.95 6.96
N HIS A 163 8.02 -13.51 7.74
CA HIS A 163 8.08 -13.32 9.20
C HIS A 163 8.06 -11.85 9.61
N MET A 164 8.86 -10.98 8.99
CA MET A 164 8.90 -9.55 9.35
C MET A 164 7.57 -8.85 9.07
N ILE A 165 6.89 -9.24 7.99
CA ILE A 165 5.59 -8.69 7.61
C ILE A 165 4.50 -9.17 8.58
N TYR A 166 4.61 -10.42 9.01
CA TYR A 166 3.70 -11.01 9.98
C TYR A 166 3.83 -10.30 11.34
N ASP A 167 5.06 -10.11 11.85
CA ASP A 167 5.34 -9.33 13.07
C ASP A 167 4.81 -7.89 12.97
N PHE A 168 5.03 -7.23 11.84
CA PHE A 168 4.50 -5.90 11.59
C PHE A 168 2.97 -5.90 11.59
N GLY A 169 2.34 -6.87 10.94
CA GLY A 169 0.88 -7.03 10.89
C GLY A 169 0.27 -7.25 12.28
N GLU A 170 0.88 -8.12 13.11
CA GLU A 170 0.47 -8.33 14.50
C GLU A 170 0.50 -7.03 15.29
N ARG A 171 1.61 -6.33 15.23
CA ARG A 171 1.79 -5.07 15.98
C ARG A 171 0.83 -3.97 15.53
N ILE A 172 0.56 -3.86 14.22
CA ILE A 172 -0.43 -2.92 13.70
C ILE A 172 -1.84 -3.32 14.14
N ALA A 173 -2.19 -4.59 14.04
CA ALA A 173 -3.50 -5.10 14.45
C ALA A 173 -3.75 -4.84 15.94
N ASP A 174 -2.78 -5.12 16.79
CA ASP A 174 -2.84 -4.84 18.23
C ASP A 174 -3.05 -3.34 18.51
N GLN A 175 -2.27 -2.48 17.85
CA GLN A 175 -2.36 -1.02 18.04
C GLN A 175 -3.71 -0.45 17.60
N LEU A 176 -4.30 -1.02 16.54
CA LEU A 176 -5.58 -0.60 15.98
C LEU A 176 -6.77 -1.33 16.62
N ASN A 177 -6.51 -2.31 17.51
CA ASN A 177 -7.52 -3.24 18.03
C ASN A 177 -8.31 -3.92 16.90
N ALA A 178 -7.59 -4.37 15.87
CA ALA A 178 -8.10 -5.03 14.68
C ALA A 178 -7.83 -6.54 14.72
N LYS A 179 -8.67 -7.34 14.07
CA LYS A 179 -8.41 -8.76 13.85
C LYS A 179 -7.41 -8.93 12.71
N LEU A 180 -6.31 -9.64 12.94
CA LEU A 180 -5.39 -10.06 11.88
C LEU A 180 -5.85 -11.41 11.32
N ILE A 181 -5.93 -11.51 10.00
CA ILE A 181 -6.38 -12.69 9.26
C ILE A 181 -5.26 -13.13 8.31
N PRO A 182 -4.41 -14.09 8.72
CA PRO A 182 -3.46 -14.71 7.81
C PRO A 182 -4.18 -15.51 6.73
N VAL A 183 -3.73 -15.39 5.48
CA VAL A 183 -4.30 -16.12 4.35
C VAL A 183 -3.19 -16.75 3.53
N HIS A 184 -3.30 -18.05 3.27
CA HIS A 184 -2.38 -18.79 2.43
C HIS A 184 -3.08 -19.40 1.23
N ILE A 185 -2.57 -19.13 0.03
CA ILE A 185 -3.07 -19.76 -1.20
C ILE A 185 -2.20 -20.97 -1.51
N PHE A 186 -2.83 -22.14 -1.62
CA PHE A 186 -2.17 -23.39 -1.97
C PHE A 186 -2.71 -23.95 -3.29
N HIS A 187 -1.94 -24.78 -3.96
CA HIS A 187 -2.30 -25.38 -5.25
C HIS A 187 -2.11 -26.88 -5.24
N VAL A 188 -2.89 -27.57 -6.05
CA VAL A 188 -2.71 -29.00 -6.33
C VAL A 188 -1.75 -29.16 -7.49
N PRO A 189 -0.63 -29.90 -7.34
CA PRO A 189 0.33 -30.11 -8.40
C PRO A 189 -0.27 -30.95 -9.54
N GLN A 190 0.02 -30.59 -10.80
CA GLN A 190 -0.52 -31.27 -12.00
C GLN A 190 -0.28 -32.79 -12.02
N GLY A 191 0.75 -33.27 -11.32
CA GLY A 191 1.10 -34.69 -11.27
C GLY A 191 0.29 -35.51 -10.25
N TYR A 192 -0.69 -34.94 -9.56
CA TYR A 192 -1.46 -35.65 -8.51
C TYR A 192 -2.09 -36.96 -8.99
N SER A 193 -2.54 -37.01 -10.26
CA SER A 193 -3.17 -38.21 -10.84
C SER A 193 -2.28 -39.47 -10.87
N LYS A 194 -0.94 -39.27 -10.85
CA LYS A 194 0.02 -40.38 -10.77
C LYS A 194 0.04 -41.08 -9.41
N THR A 195 -0.58 -40.51 -8.40
CA THR A 195 -0.64 -41.03 -7.04
C THR A 195 -1.80 -42.03 -6.84
N GLY A 196 -2.72 -42.15 -7.82
CA GLY A 196 -3.94 -42.94 -7.74
C GLY A 196 -5.05 -42.31 -6.90
N LYS A 197 -4.87 -41.08 -6.43
CA LYS A 197 -5.86 -40.34 -5.62
C LYS A 197 -6.71 -39.45 -6.50
N SER A 198 -7.94 -39.17 -6.04
CA SER A 198 -8.81 -38.17 -6.68
C SER A 198 -8.28 -36.75 -6.45
N TYR A 199 -8.80 -35.81 -7.25
CA TYR A 199 -8.48 -34.39 -7.07
C TYR A 199 -8.86 -33.90 -5.66
N ASP A 200 -10.06 -34.18 -5.21
CA ASP A 200 -10.57 -33.75 -3.91
C ASP A 200 -9.75 -34.32 -2.74
N GLU A 201 -9.38 -35.61 -2.80
CA GLU A 201 -8.46 -36.20 -1.82
C GLU A 201 -7.11 -35.48 -1.80
N PHE A 202 -6.60 -35.06 -2.96
CA PHE A 202 -5.35 -34.37 -3.06
C PHE A 202 -5.43 -32.90 -2.58
N VAL A 203 -6.55 -32.24 -2.79
CA VAL A 203 -6.86 -30.92 -2.20
C VAL A 203 -6.74 -30.98 -0.68
N GLU A 204 -7.38 -32.00 -0.04
CA GLU A 204 -7.31 -32.14 1.42
C GLU A 204 -5.87 -32.42 1.90
N ILE A 205 -5.11 -33.24 1.19
CA ILE A 205 -3.69 -33.50 1.49
C ILE A 205 -2.88 -32.19 1.42
N MET A 206 -3.05 -31.41 0.38
CA MET A 206 -2.32 -30.15 0.21
C MET A 206 -2.71 -29.11 1.26
N LYS A 207 -3.99 -29.02 1.59
CA LYS A 207 -4.50 -28.16 2.65
C LYS A 207 -3.92 -28.54 4.01
N GLU A 208 -3.88 -29.82 4.33
CA GLU A 208 -3.32 -30.30 5.59
C GLU A 208 -1.79 -30.08 5.66
N ASN A 209 -1.10 -30.19 4.51
CA ASN A 209 0.31 -29.84 4.44
C ASN A 209 0.53 -28.34 4.69
N ALA A 210 -0.30 -27.48 4.06
CA ALA A 210 -0.23 -26.03 4.29
C ALA A 210 -0.49 -25.66 5.76
N ARG A 211 -1.41 -26.36 6.45
CA ARG A 211 -1.63 -26.20 7.90
C ARG A 211 -0.41 -26.55 8.72
N LYS A 212 0.30 -27.62 8.36
CA LYS A 212 1.55 -28.01 9.03
C LYS A 212 2.64 -26.98 8.80
N ASP A 213 2.76 -26.48 7.57
CA ASP A 213 3.74 -25.45 7.24
C ASP A 213 3.46 -24.15 8.00
N TYR A 214 2.19 -23.75 8.14
CA TYR A 214 1.79 -22.62 8.98
C TYR A 214 2.19 -22.81 10.44
N LYS A 215 1.88 -23.96 11.04
CA LYS A 215 2.25 -24.27 12.43
C LYS A 215 3.77 -24.23 12.63
N ASN A 216 4.51 -24.76 11.69
CA ASN A 216 5.98 -24.71 11.72
C ASN A 216 6.49 -23.27 11.62
N PHE A 217 5.88 -22.45 10.76
CA PHE A 217 6.23 -21.04 10.58
C PHE A 217 5.99 -20.24 11.88
N VAL A 218 4.80 -20.30 12.46
CA VAL A 218 4.49 -19.56 13.68
C VAL A 218 5.32 -20.03 14.87
N SER A 219 5.56 -21.34 15.00
CA SER A 219 6.42 -21.90 16.05
C SER A 219 7.88 -21.49 15.88
N LYS A 220 8.42 -21.55 14.67
CA LYS A 220 9.81 -21.17 14.36
C LYS A 220 10.10 -19.71 14.70
N HIS A 221 9.16 -18.83 14.46
CA HIS A 221 9.32 -17.39 14.62
C HIS A 221 8.68 -16.84 15.89
N ASN A 222 8.14 -17.73 16.74
CA ASN A 222 7.49 -17.37 18.01
C ASN A 222 6.31 -16.39 17.84
N HIS A 223 5.52 -16.58 16.78
CA HIS A 223 4.25 -15.86 16.55
C HIS A 223 3.09 -16.56 17.27
N PRO A 224 2.02 -15.83 17.62
CA PRO A 224 0.78 -16.46 18.04
C PRO A 224 0.16 -17.29 16.90
N GLU A 225 -0.41 -18.44 17.22
CA GLU A 225 -1.17 -19.23 16.27
C GLU A 225 -2.55 -18.60 16.07
N LEU A 226 -2.68 -17.78 15.00
CA LEU A 226 -3.95 -17.20 14.59
C LEU A 226 -4.72 -18.17 13.70
N GLU A 227 -6.02 -17.92 13.53
CA GLU A 227 -6.82 -18.64 12.55
C GLU A 227 -6.39 -18.24 11.14
N CYS A 228 -5.66 -19.14 10.46
CA CYS A 228 -5.18 -18.95 9.10
C CYS A 228 -6.16 -19.58 8.11
N ASP A 229 -6.58 -18.81 7.10
CA ASP A 229 -7.39 -19.31 6.00
C ASP A 229 -6.53 -19.87 4.87
N PHE A 230 -6.91 -21.06 4.40
CA PHE A 230 -6.22 -21.79 3.34
C PHE A 230 -7.11 -21.85 2.10
N ILE A 231 -6.71 -21.14 1.05
CA ILE A 231 -7.49 -20.96 -0.17
C ILE A 231 -6.87 -21.82 -1.28
N LEU A 232 -7.69 -22.61 -1.96
CA LEU A 232 -7.27 -23.37 -3.12
C LEU A 232 -7.10 -22.42 -4.31
N ASP A 233 -5.94 -22.50 -4.96
CA ASP A 233 -5.69 -21.87 -6.26
C ASP A 233 -6.39 -22.66 -7.36
N GLU A 234 -7.47 -22.11 -7.89
CA GLU A 234 -8.24 -22.69 -9.01
C GLU A 234 -7.74 -22.21 -10.38
N GLY A 235 -6.57 -21.55 -10.44
CA GLY A 235 -5.97 -21.02 -11.66
C GLY A 235 -6.43 -19.61 -12.03
N GLU A 236 -7.15 -18.94 -11.13
CA GLU A 236 -7.52 -17.52 -11.26
C GLU A 236 -6.29 -16.61 -11.04
N ASP A 237 -6.42 -15.30 -11.35
CA ASP A 237 -5.38 -14.35 -10.96
C ASP A 237 -5.32 -14.22 -9.44
N MET A 238 -4.14 -14.42 -8.87
CA MET A 238 -3.95 -14.44 -7.41
C MET A 238 -4.38 -13.12 -6.72
N GLY A 239 -4.25 -11.98 -7.40
CA GLY A 239 -4.73 -10.69 -6.88
C GLY A 239 -6.25 -10.65 -6.81
N GLU A 240 -6.94 -11.18 -7.83
CA GLU A 240 -8.41 -11.27 -7.86
C GLU A 240 -8.92 -12.26 -6.81
N THR A 241 -8.25 -13.40 -6.67
CA THR A 241 -8.56 -14.39 -5.61
C THR A 241 -8.48 -13.76 -4.23
N LEU A 242 -7.37 -13.07 -3.92
CA LEU A 242 -7.20 -12.39 -2.62
C LEU A 242 -8.28 -11.31 -2.39
N LEU A 243 -8.60 -10.52 -3.41
CA LEU A 243 -9.62 -9.48 -3.28
C LEU A 243 -11.02 -10.07 -3.08
N LYS A 244 -11.36 -11.14 -3.79
CA LYS A 244 -12.62 -11.88 -3.65
C LYS A 244 -12.78 -12.46 -2.25
N GLU A 245 -11.73 -13.10 -1.72
CA GLU A 245 -11.75 -13.65 -0.36
C GLU A 245 -11.77 -12.53 0.70
N ALA A 246 -11.06 -11.42 0.48
CA ALA A 246 -11.14 -10.27 1.37
C ALA A 246 -12.57 -9.71 1.49
N HIS A 247 -13.31 -9.66 0.38
CA HIS A 247 -14.71 -9.25 0.42
C HIS A 247 -15.61 -10.24 1.17
N LYS A 248 -15.39 -11.56 1.02
CA LYS A 248 -16.15 -12.59 1.74
C LYS A 248 -15.93 -12.54 3.25
N MET A 249 -14.74 -12.13 3.66
CA MET A 249 -14.32 -12.06 5.06
C MET A 249 -14.51 -10.67 5.68
N ASP A 250 -15.15 -9.73 4.98
CA ASP A 250 -15.33 -8.34 5.40
C ASP A 250 -14.00 -7.66 5.79
N VAL A 251 -12.94 -7.94 5.04
CA VAL A 251 -11.61 -7.35 5.26
C VAL A 251 -11.63 -5.85 4.97
N ASP A 252 -10.96 -5.11 5.83
CA ASP A 252 -10.89 -3.65 5.75
C ASP A 252 -9.58 -3.14 5.15
N MET A 253 -8.50 -3.93 5.25
CA MET A 253 -7.17 -3.52 4.86
C MET A 253 -6.29 -4.73 4.52
N PHE A 254 -5.34 -4.53 3.59
CA PHE A 254 -4.27 -5.48 3.34
C PHE A 254 -2.95 -5.00 3.98
N ILE A 255 -2.20 -5.92 4.55
CA ILE A 255 -0.77 -5.76 4.83
C ILE A 255 -0.03 -6.88 4.13
N MET A 256 0.95 -6.53 3.29
CA MET A 256 1.71 -7.56 2.60
C MET A 256 3.16 -7.13 2.35
N GLY A 257 4.04 -8.11 2.20
CA GLY A 257 5.42 -7.86 1.86
C GLY A 257 5.60 -7.47 0.40
N SER A 258 6.54 -6.57 0.15
CA SER A 258 6.97 -6.25 -1.21
C SER A 258 7.67 -7.43 -1.89
N ARG A 259 8.14 -8.43 -1.13
CA ARG A 259 8.87 -9.62 -1.62
C ARG A 259 8.29 -10.89 -1.02
N GLY A 260 8.40 -12.00 -1.77
CA GLY A 260 8.05 -13.34 -1.32
C GLY A 260 9.27 -14.27 -1.35
N ARG A 261 9.06 -15.56 -1.66
CA ARG A 261 10.10 -16.62 -1.69
C ARG A 261 11.28 -16.36 -2.64
N THR A 262 11.13 -15.48 -3.62
CA THR A 262 12.15 -15.22 -4.65
C THR A 262 13.26 -14.33 -4.11
N LYS A 263 14.46 -14.86 -3.96
CA LYS A 263 15.64 -14.14 -3.40
C LYS A 263 16.34 -13.21 -4.42
N SER A 264 15.74 -12.87 -5.55
CA SER A 264 16.39 -12.02 -6.54
C SER A 264 16.47 -10.57 -6.04
N ALA A 265 17.68 -10.06 -5.86
CA ALA A 265 17.93 -8.68 -5.48
C ALA A 265 17.42 -7.65 -6.53
N ALA A 266 17.13 -8.09 -7.74
CA ALA A 266 16.65 -7.26 -8.84
C ALA A 266 15.11 -7.06 -8.81
N ILE A 267 14.37 -7.87 -8.07
CA ILE A 267 12.90 -7.77 -8.00
C ILE A 267 12.55 -6.87 -6.83
N LEU A 268 12.07 -5.67 -7.13
CA LEU A 268 11.65 -4.68 -6.14
C LEU A 268 10.25 -5.00 -5.57
N LEU A 269 9.38 -5.62 -6.35
CA LEU A 269 8.02 -5.98 -5.96
C LEU A 269 7.69 -7.41 -6.38
N GLY A 270 7.14 -8.21 -5.45
CA GLY A 270 6.71 -9.59 -5.71
C GLY A 270 5.48 -9.64 -6.61
N SER A 271 5.36 -10.75 -7.36
CA SER A 271 4.27 -10.95 -8.33
C SER A 271 2.87 -10.86 -7.70
N THR A 272 2.70 -11.40 -6.49
CA THR A 272 1.41 -11.33 -5.76
C THR A 272 1.06 -9.91 -5.36
N ALA A 273 2.05 -9.15 -4.84
CA ALA A 273 1.87 -7.75 -4.51
C ALA A 273 1.51 -6.92 -5.76
N GLU A 274 2.23 -7.12 -6.85
CA GLU A 274 1.96 -6.43 -8.12
C GLU A 274 0.56 -6.72 -8.66
N LYS A 275 0.12 -7.98 -8.62
CA LYS A 275 -1.21 -8.40 -9.05
C LYS A 275 -2.29 -7.78 -8.15
N LEU A 276 -2.12 -7.85 -6.83
CA LEU A 276 -3.09 -7.26 -5.90
C LEU A 276 -3.16 -5.74 -6.06
N ILE A 277 -2.04 -5.02 -6.18
CA ILE A 277 -2.04 -3.58 -6.46
C ILE A 277 -2.82 -3.27 -7.73
N LYS A 278 -2.69 -4.08 -8.77
CA LYS A 278 -3.36 -3.86 -10.05
C LYS A 278 -4.87 -3.91 -9.94
N VAL A 279 -5.42 -4.85 -9.18
CA VAL A 279 -6.87 -5.10 -9.07
C VAL A 279 -7.50 -4.42 -7.85
N ASN A 280 -6.74 -4.23 -6.77
CA ASN A 280 -7.25 -3.64 -5.54
C ASN A 280 -7.35 -2.11 -5.66
N ASN A 281 -8.54 -1.63 -5.96
CA ASN A 281 -8.90 -0.20 -5.96
C ASN A 281 -9.92 0.15 -4.86
N VAL A 282 -10.20 -0.78 -3.95
CA VAL A 282 -11.26 -0.66 -2.94
C VAL A 282 -10.72 -0.62 -1.51
N LEU A 283 -9.73 -1.47 -1.17
CA LEU A 283 -9.23 -1.61 0.20
C LEU A 283 -7.88 -0.91 0.41
N PRO A 284 -7.69 -0.19 1.53
CA PRO A 284 -6.38 0.29 1.96
C PRO A 284 -5.33 -0.83 1.98
N MET A 285 -4.08 -0.49 1.67
CA MET A 285 -3.02 -1.48 1.57
C MET A 285 -1.68 -0.89 2.02
N ILE A 286 -0.95 -1.62 2.87
CA ILE A 286 0.45 -1.35 3.21
C ILE A 286 1.35 -2.43 2.58
N ILE A 287 2.45 -1.97 1.95
CA ILE A 287 3.42 -2.82 1.27
C ILE A 287 4.81 -2.52 1.80
#